data_2d27a19aca7a82e1860d7df1579212d2
#
_entry.id   2d27a19aca7a82e1860d7df1579212d2
#
_cell.length_a   1.000
_cell.length_b   1.000
_cell.length_c   1.000
_cell.angle_alpha   90.00
_cell.angle_beta   90.00
_cell.angle_gamma   90.00
#
_symmetry.space_group_name_H-M   'P 1'
#
loop_
_entity.id
_entity.type
_entity.pdbx_description
1 polymer ?
#
loop_
_entity_poly.entity_id
_entity_poly.type
_entity_poly.pdbx_seq_one_letter_code
_entity_poly.pdbx_strand_id
1 'polypeptide(L)'
;MKRIMFFSIFLTLTLSQVYSQEFNQVLELSPFDKLKVSNSVNVCPSKGDKHEAKIIARGIDIEHVEVEVKGKTLHVGLSRGIHRDYTVEVYLSYTQLWEVDASSSARVSFQDTISGNKITFTATTNAQIDAEVNLKTLDLAAGAGGSIRLGGKAGSYEAQVRNAGILSAAALDADSAFVSVGSRGVAKVFANELIEANVRTGGSLTYSKTTLEKRIQTGIGSTIIEH
;
A
#
# COMPACT_ATOMS: atom_id res chain seq x y z
N MET A 1 -19.55 -78.85 5.14
CA MET A 1 -19.46 -77.72 4.19
C MET A 1 -19.67 -76.43 4.97
N LYS A 2 -18.58 -75.72 5.33
CA LYS A 2 -18.64 -74.43 6.09
C LYS A 2 -18.59 -73.29 5.05
N ARG A 3 -19.65 -72.50 4.98
CA ARG A 3 -19.70 -71.27 4.17
C ARG A 3 -19.05 -70.12 4.97
N ILE A 4 -17.95 -69.59 4.48
CA ILE A 4 -17.29 -68.41 4.97
C ILE A 4 -17.94 -67.19 4.29
N MET A 5 -18.65 -66.40 5.07
CA MET A 5 -19.26 -65.15 4.59
C MET A 5 -18.26 -64.00 4.76
N PHE A 6 -17.72 -63.51 3.61
CA PHE A 6 -16.85 -62.35 3.55
C PHE A 6 -17.71 -61.08 3.76
N PHE A 7 -17.51 -60.41 4.89
CA PHE A 7 -18.10 -59.11 5.17
C PHE A 7 -17.14 -58.00 4.62
N SER A 8 -17.47 -57.48 3.47
CA SER A 8 -16.72 -56.37 2.88
C SER A 8 -17.10 -55.04 3.54
N ILE A 9 -16.23 -54.50 4.39
CA ILE A 9 -16.42 -53.17 4.99
C ILE A 9 -16.03 -52.15 3.96
N PHE A 10 -17.02 -51.47 3.35
CA PHE A 10 -16.82 -50.37 2.44
C PHE A 10 -16.60 -49.09 3.30
N LEU A 11 -15.33 -48.70 3.53
CA LEU A 11 -14.94 -47.47 4.20
C LEU A 11 -15.16 -46.29 3.26
N THR A 12 -16.31 -45.62 3.36
CA THR A 12 -16.59 -44.37 2.64
C THR A 12 -15.80 -43.24 3.27
N LEU A 13 -14.70 -42.83 2.61
CA LEU A 13 -13.96 -41.62 2.95
C LEU A 13 -14.82 -40.42 2.54
N THR A 14 -15.52 -39.79 3.46
CA THR A 14 -16.17 -38.52 3.22
C THR A 14 -15.09 -37.43 3.24
N LEU A 15 -14.70 -36.96 2.05
CA LEU A 15 -13.95 -35.70 1.94
C LEU A 15 -14.87 -34.57 2.43
N SER A 16 -14.67 -34.13 3.66
CA SER A 16 -15.22 -32.86 4.13
C SER A 16 -14.50 -31.75 3.38
N GLN A 17 -15.17 -31.17 2.40
CA GLN A 17 -14.74 -29.91 1.81
C GLN A 17 -14.85 -28.82 2.88
N VAL A 18 -13.71 -28.35 3.35
CA VAL A 18 -13.64 -27.15 4.20
C VAL A 18 -13.98 -25.97 3.31
N TYR A 19 -15.24 -25.58 3.26
CA TYR A 19 -15.63 -24.30 2.68
C TYR A 19 -15.09 -23.20 3.61
N SER A 20 -14.09 -22.49 3.15
CA SER A 20 -13.70 -21.21 3.76
C SER A 20 -14.92 -20.29 3.69
N GLN A 21 -15.49 -19.92 4.82
CA GLN A 21 -16.58 -18.97 4.87
C GLN A 21 -16.10 -17.64 4.29
N GLU A 22 -16.74 -17.18 3.22
CA GLU A 22 -16.55 -15.88 2.63
C GLU A 22 -17.70 -14.97 3.08
N PHE A 23 -17.35 -13.88 3.75
CA PHE A 23 -18.32 -12.86 4.15
C PHE A 23 -18.21 -11.66 3.19
N ASN A 24 -19.35 -11.19 2.70
CA ASN A 24 -19.48 -10.03 1.85
C ASN A 24 -20.38 -9.00 2.51
N GLN A 25 -19.89 -7.76 2.67
CA GLN A 25 -20.66 -6.66 3.23
C GLN A 25 -20.42 -5.38 2.43
N VAL A 26 -21.48 -4.60 2.22
CA VAL A 26 -21.40 -3.27 1.62
C VAL A 26 -21.82 -2.26 2.67
N LEU A 27 -21.00 -1.23 2.87
CA LEU A 27 -21.22 -0.16 3.85
C LEU A 27 -21.26 1.19 3.11
N GLU A 28 -22.32 1.96 3.34
CA GLU A 28 -22.31 3.38 3.01
C GLU A 28 -21.52 4.13 4.09
N LEU A 29 -20.63 5.01 3.65
CA LEU A 29 -19.70 5.71 4.54
C LEU A 29 -20.03 7.20 4.59
N SER A 30 -19.85 7.81 5.76
CA SER A 30 -19.84 9.27 5.87
C SER A 30 -18.69 9.84 5.02
N PRO A 31 -18.78 11.10 4.55
CA PRO A 31 -17.72 11.72 3.75
C PRO A 31 -16.38 11.76 4.48
N PHE A 32 -15.32 11.34 3.80
CA PHE A 32 -13.93 11.38 4.27
C PHE A 32 -13.00 11.87 3.16
N ASP A 33 -11.84 12.38 3.55
CA ASP A 33 -10.79 12.83 2.63
C ASP A 33 -9.40 12.28 3.01
N LYS A 34 -9.33 11.44 4.06
CA LYS A 34 -8.13 10.73 4.51
C LYS A 34 -8.42 9.25 4.69
N LEU A 35 -7.45 8.41 4.36
CA LEU A 35 -7.52 6.96 4.48
C LEU A 35 -6.38 6.45 5.37
N LYS A 36 -6.70 5.70 6.42
CA LYS A 36 -5.73 4.94 7.23
C LYS A 36 -6.02 3.46 7.15
N VAL A 37 -5.03 2.68 6.71
CA VAL A 37 -5.13 1.23 6.56
C VAL A 37 -4.08 0.54 7.42
N SER A 38 -4.49 -0.49 8.15
CA SER A 38 -3.59 -1.23 9.03
C SER A 38 -3.91 -2.72 9.10
N ASN A 39 -3.02 -3.49 9.77
CA ASN A 39 -3.24 -4.90 10.13
C ASN A 39 -3.46 -5.85 8.95
N SER A 40 -2.55 -5.80 7.96
CA SER A 40 -2.53 -6.72 6.79
C SER A 40 -3.83 -6.74 5.98
N VAL A 41 -4.62 -5.66 6.03
CA VAL A 41 -5.81 -5.49 5.19
C VAL A 41 -5.39 -4.97 3.81
N ASN A 42 -6.03 -5.51 2.76
CA ASN A 42 -5.87 -5.04 1.39
C ASN A 42 -7.00 -4.08 1.04
N VAL A 43 -6.68 -2.87 0.64
CA VAL A 43 -7.67 -1.87 0.20
C VAL A 43 -7.42 -1.53 -1.26
N CYS A 44 -8.49 -1.56 -2.05
CA CYS A 44 -8.51 -1.20 -3.47
C CYS A 44 -9.37 0.05 -3.68
N PRO A 45 -8.80 1.27 -3.52
CA PRO A 45 -9.55 2.49 -3.73
C PRO A 45 -9.79 2.75 -5.21
N SER A 46 -11.02 3.21 -5.52
CA SER A 46 -11.39 3.74 -6.84
C SER A 46 -12.17 5.04 -6.69
N LYS A 47 -11.99 5.96 -7.63
CA LYS A 47 -12.72 7.23 -7.62
C LYS A 47 -14.17 7.00 -8.04
N GLY A 48 -15.12 7.54 -7.28
CA GLY A 48 -16.54 7.44 -7.54
C GLY A 48 -17.31 8.67 -7.08
N ASP A 49 -18.62 8.62 -7.18
CA ASP A 49 -19.51 9.73 -6.82
C ASP A 49 -20.01 9.63 -5.37
N LYS A 50 -19.74 8.55 -4.68
CA LYS A 50 -20.16 8.28 -3.31
C LYS A 50 -19.04 7.62 -2.48
N HIS A 51 -19.20 7.70 -1.16
CA HIS A 51 -18.33 7.01 -0.21
C HIS A 51 -18.94 5.67 0.17
N GLU A 52 -18.33 4.57 -0.28
CA GLU A 52 -18.83 3.22 -0.07
C GLU A 52 -17.67 2.24 0.08
N ALA A 53 -17.80 1.26 0.96
CA ALA A 53 -16.85 0.15 1.08
C ALA A 53 -17.56 -1.18 0.87
N LYS A 54 -17.03 -2.01 -0.04
CA LYS A 54 -17.37 -3.42 -0.17
C LYS A 54 -16.27 -4.23 0.48
N ILE A 55 -16.62 -4.97 1.54
CA ILE A 55 -15.70 -5.78 2.33
C ILE A 55 -15.88 -7.24 1.92
N ILE A 56 -14.78 -7.93 1.65
CA ILE A 56 -14.71 -9.37 1.42
C ILE A 56 -13.74 -9.94 2.45
N ALA A 57 -14.24 -10.75 3.39
CA ALA A 57 -13.44 -11.38 4.43
C ALA A 57 -13.48 -12.90 4.31
N ARG A 58 -12.32 -13.54 4.38
CA ARG A 58 -12.16 -15.00 4.36
C ARG A 58 -11.26 -15.43 5.52
N GLY A 59 -11.65 -16.47 6.23
CA GLY A 59 -10.90 -17.00 7.37
C GLY A 59 -10.97 -16.13 8.63
N ILE A 60 -11.82 -15.10 8.64
CA ILE A 60 -12.06 -14.21 9.79
C ILE A 60 -13.50 -13.74 9.77
N ASP A 61 -14.09 -13.54 10.95
CA ASP A 61 -15.43 -13.00 11.08
C ASP A 61 -15.47 -11.52 10.68
N ILE A 62 -16.50 -11.11 9.96
CA ILE A 62 -16.66 -9.72 9.48
C ILE A 62 -16.69 -8.70 10.62
N GLU A 63 -17.16 -9.12 11.82
CA GLU A 63 -17.20 -8.29 13.03
C GLU A 63 -15.80 -7.86 13.51
N HIS A 64 -14.76 -8.57 13.10
CA HIS A 64 -13.36 -8.19 13.38
C HIS A 64 -12.78 -7.21 12.38
N VAL A 65 -13.47 -6.93 11.28
CA VAL A 65 -13.04 -5.96 10.27
C VAL A 65 -13.59 -4.59 10.65
N GLU A 66 -12.70 -3.68 11.02
CA GLU A 66 -13.04 -2.31 11.37
C GLU A 66 -13.00 -1.42 10.13
N VAL A 67 -14.15 -0.85 9.77
CA VAL A 67 -14.28 0.16 8.70
C VAL A 67 -15.11 1.30 9.25
N GLU A 68 -14.46 2.36 9.71
CA GLU A 68 -15.11 3.45 10.44
C GLU A 68 -14.55 4.82 10.04
N VAL A 69 -15.45 5.79 9.82
CA VAL A 69 -15.06 7.20 9.60
C VAL A 69 -15.04 7.93 10.93
N LYS A 70 -13.86 8.42 11.33
CA LYS A 70 -13.65 9.29 12.51
C LYS A 70 -13.26 10.68 12.03
N GLY A 71 -14.15 11.64 12.18
CA GLY A 71 -14.00 12.98 11.60
C GLY A 71 -14.00 12.92 10.09
N LYS A 72 -12.85 13.18 9.45
CA LYS A 72 -12.65 13.08 8.00
C LYS A 72 -11.71 11.94 7.60
N THR A 73 -11.38 11.05 8.52
CA THR A 73 -10.46 9.93 8.27
C THR A 73 -11.23 8.62 8.29
N LEU A 74 -11.19 7.87 7.19
CA LEU A 74 -11.62 6.48 7.14
C LEU A 74 -10.51 5.60 7.72
N HIS A 75 -10.82 4.85 8.76
CA HIS A 75 -9.97 3.82 9.34
C HIS A 75 -10.41 2.45 8.83
N VAL A 76 -9.47 1.71 8.25
CA VAL A 76 -9.67 0.34 7.80
C VAL A 76 -8.63 -0.55 8.45
N GLY A 77 -9.06 -1.58 9.15
CA GLY A 77 -8.15 -2.45 9.88
C GLY A 77 -8.85 -3.64 10.50
N LEU A 78 -8.20 -4.26 11.48
CA LEU A 78 -8.78 -5.32 12.27
C LEU A 78 -8.84 -4.92 13.74
N SER A 79 -9.87 -5.39 14.44
CA SER A 79 -9.99 -5.27 15.87
C SER A 79 -8.83 -5.97 16.60
N ARG A 80 -8.59 -5.59 17.85
CA ARG A 80 -7.52 -6.18 18.65
C ARG A 80 -7.76 -7.68 18.82
N GLY A 81 -6.75 -8.48 18.53
CA GLY A 81 -6.81 -9.93 18.64
C GLY A 81 -5.67 -10.61 17.91
N ILE A 82 -5.59 -11.93 18.02
CA ILE A 82 -4.69 -12.77 17.25
C ILE A 82 -5.51 -13.38 16.11
N HIS A 83 -5.30 -12.87 14.91
CA HIS A 83 -5.92 -13.38 13.69
C HIS A 83 -4.86 -14.11 12.86
N ARG A 84 -5.18 -15.29 12.35
CA ARG A 84 -4.29 -16.12 11.54
C ARG A 84 -5.04 -16.64 10.32
N ASP A 85 -4.32 -16.86 9.23
CA ASP A 85 -4.82 -17.52 8.01
C ASP A 85 -6.09 -16.85 7.44
N TYR A 86 -6.10 -15.50 7.46
CA TYR A 86 -7.20 -14.69 6.94
C TYR A 86 -6.79 -13.87 5.70
N THR A 87 -7.79 -13.46 4.94
CA THR A 87 -7.67 -12.45 3.88
C THR A 87 -8.83 -11.48 4.00
N VAL A 88 -8.51 -10.18 4.03
CA VAL A 88 -9.52 -9.11 4.01
C VAL A 88 -9.21 -8.17 2.85
N GLU A 89 -10.17 -8.02 1.96
CA GLU A 89 -10.13 -7.11 0.81
C GLU A 89 -11.26 -6.10 0.95
N VAL A 90 -10.93 -4.82 0.80
CA VAL A 90 -11.90 -3.72 0.86
C VAL A 90 -11.82 -2.94 -0.44
N TYR A 91 -12.87 -3.02 -1.25
CA TYR A 91 -13.06 -2.20 -2.44
C TYR A 91 -13.72 -0.90 -2.00
N LEU A 92 -12.98 0.19 -2.10
CA LEU A 92 -13.36 1.48 -1.56
C LEU A 92 -13.69 2.48 -2.66
N SER A 93 -14.92 3.01 -2.67
CA SER A 93 -15.30 4.15 -3.49
C SER A 93 -15.12 5.45 -2.70
N TYR A 94 -14.44 6.44 -3.29
CA TYR A 94 -14.19 7.75 -2.68
C TYR A 94 -14.37 8.89 -3.67
N THR A 95 -14.74 10.08 -3.20
CA THR A 95 -14.88 11.26 -4.06
C THR A 95 -13.59 12.05 -4.16
N GLN A 96 -12.86 12.18 -3.04
CA GLN A 96 -11.58 12.89 -2.95
C GLN A 96 -10.72 12.33 -1.82
N LEU A 97 -9.40 12.25 -2.04
CA LEU A 97 -8.41 11.90 -1.02
C LEU A 97 -7.23 12.88 -1.06
N TRP A 98 -6.80 13.29 0.15
CA TRP A 98 -5.62 14.14 0.35
C TRP A 98 -4.48 13.41 1.06
N GLU A 99 -4.79 12.37 1.81
CA GLU A 99 -3.83 11.65 2.64
C GLU A 99 -4.17 10.15 2.67
N VAL A 100 -3.16 9.33 2.48
CA VAL A 100 -3.25 7.87 2.60
C VAL A 100 -2.09 7.38 3.47
N ASP A 101 -2.43 6.75 4.58
CA ASP A 101 -1.49 6.18 5.55
C ASP A 101 -1.71 4.66 5.62
N ALA A 102 -0.70 3.90 5.22
CA ALA A 102 -0.69 2.45 5.31
C ALA A 102 0.36 1.97 6.31
N SER A 103 -0.02 1.07 7.20
CA SER A 103 0.87 0.55 8.25
C SER A 103 0.61 -0.94 8.55
N SER A 104 1.51 -1.57 9.31
CA SER A 104 1.33 -2.93 9.82
C SER A 104 0.98 -3.94 8.71
N SER A 105 1.82 -4.00 7.67
CA SER A 105 1.71 -4.90 6.52
C SER A 105 0.43 -4.72 5.66
N ALA A 106 -0.28 -3.60 5.83
CA ALA A 106 -1.42 -3.26 4.99
C ALA A 106 -0.98 -3.00 3.53
N ARG A 107 -1.90 -3.21 2.60
CA ARG A 107 -1.68 -2.91 1.19
C ARG A 107 -2.77 -1.99 0.66
N VAL A 108 -2.38 -0.93 -0.01
CA VAL A 108 -3.30 -0.02 -0.70
C VAL A 108 -2.91 0.03 -2.18
N SER A 109 -3.82 -0.42 -3.05
CA SER A 109 -3.58 -0.49 -4.50
C SER A 109 -4.69 0.26 -5.23
N PHE A 110 -4.38 1.45 -5.70
CA PHE A 110 -5.36 2.27 -6.43
C PHE A 110 -5.68 1.64 -7.78
N GLN A 111 -6.97 1.64 -8.12
CA GLN A 111 -7.48 1.04 -9.36
C GLN A 111 -7.47 2.06 -10.51
N ASP A 112 -7.54 3.35 -10.18
CA ASP A 112 -7.62 4.45 -11.13
C ASP A 112 -6.46 5.43 -10.93
N THR A 113 -6.15 6.22 -11.97
CA THR A 113 -5.19 7.33 -11.87
C THR A 113 -5.73 8.42 -10.96
N ILE A 114 -4.99 8.73 -9.91
CA ILE A 114 -5.32 9.81 -8.98
C ILE A 114 -4.96 11.15 -9.62
N SER A 115 -5.96 11.98 -9.86
CA SER A 115 -5.75 13.30 -10.48
C SER A 115 -6.15 14.43 -9.53
N GLY A 116 -5.38 15.53 -9.54
CA GLY A 116 -5.66 16.70 -8.71
C GLY A 116 -4.44 17.58 -8.42
N ASN A 117 -4.48 18.29 -7.30
CA ASN A 117 -3.39 19.19 -6.93
C ASN A 117 -2.32 18.51 -6.08
N LYS A 118 -2.71 17.85 -4.99
CA LYS A 118 -1.78 17.28 -4.02
C LYS A 118 -2.35 16.03 -3.35
N ILE A 119 -1.49 15.08 -3.03
CA ILE A 119 -1.77 13.97 -2.11
C ILE A 119 -0.51 13.65 -1.29
N THR A 120 -0.72 13.15 -0.08
CA THR A 120 0.33 12.63 0.79
C THR A 120 0.19 11.11 0.93
N PHE A 121 1.27 10.37 0.67
CA PHE A 121 1.35 8.93 0.91
C PHE A 121 2.36 8.61 2.01
N THR A 122 1.92 7.84 2.99
CA THR A 122 2.79 7.32 4.05
C THR A 122 2.68 5.81 4.12
N ALA A 123 3.80 5.10 3.98
CA ALA A 123 3.88 3.65 4.14
C ALA A 123 4.90 3.27 5.21
N THR A 124 4.45 2.58 6.26
CA THR A 124 5.29 2.19 7.38
C THR A 124 5.06 0.74 7.80
N THR A 125 5.99 0.17 8.55
CA THR A 125 5.83 -1.15 9.17
C THR A 125 5.42 -2.22 8.13
N ASN A 126 6.24 -2.34 7.07
CA ASN A 126 6.08 -3.29 5.96
C ASN A 126 4.80 -3.09 5.11
N ALA A 127 4.12 -1.98 5.24
CA ALA A 127 2.96 -1.68 4.40
C ALA A 127 3.37 -1.29 2.97
N GLN A 128 2.43 -1.38 2.04
CA GLN A 128 2.66 -1.09 0.63
C GLN A 128 1.58 -0.15 0.08
N ILE A 129 2.01 0.82 -0.72
CA ILE A 129 1.11 1.70 -1.49
C ILE A 129 1.54 1.64 -2.95
N ASP A 130 0.60 1.29 -3.83
CA ASP A 130 0.79 1.26 -5.29
C ASP A 130 -0.24 2.21 -5.94
N ALA A 131 0.21 3.19 -6.73
CA ALA A 131 -0.67 4.17 -7.37
C ALA A 131 -0.13 4.71 -8.69
N GLU A 132 -1.04 4.99 -9.63
CA GLU A 132 -0.81 5.83 -10.79
C GLU A 132 -1.34 7.23 -10.50
N VAL A 133 -0.59 8.28 -10.83
CA VAL A 133 -0.93 9.66 -10.46
C VAL A 133 -0.83 10.62 -11.64
N ASN A 134 -1.63 11.69 -11.58
CA ASN A 134 -1.51 12.88 -12.42
C ASN A 134 -1.77 14.12 -11.54
N LEU A 135 -0.71 14.62 -10.89
CA LEU A 135 -0.80 15.58 -9.80
C LEU A 135 0.18 16.74 -9.99
N LYS A 136 -0.09 17.87 -9.33
CA LYS A 136 0.88 18.95 -9.28
C LYS A 136 2.00 18.65 -8.28
N THR A 137 1.65 18.14 -7.10
CA THR A 137 2.62 17.87 -6.05
C THR A 137 2.30 16.59 -5.27
N LEU A 138 3.35 15.93 -4.74
CA LEU A 138 3.24 14.76 -3.88
C LEU A 138 4.16 14.90 -2.66
N ASP A 139 3.65 14.48 -1.49
CA ASP A 139 4.49 14.25 -0.32
C ASP A 139 4.52 12.73 -0.03
N LEU A 140 5.72 12.16 0.10
CA LEU A 140 5.94 10.74 0.21
C LEU A 140 6.77 10.40 1.45
N ALA A 141 6.32 9.46 2.25
CA ALA A 141 7.07 8.95 3.39
C ALA A 141 7.08 7.41 3.40
N ALA A 142 8.25 6.81 3.24
CA ALA A 142 8.44 5.36 3.35
C ALA A 142 9.40 5.05 4.50
N GLY A 143 8.94 4.22 5.47
CA GLY A 143 9.74 3.91 6.65
C GLY A 143 9.42 2.56 7.28
N ALA A 144 10.32 2.08 8.15
CA ALA A 144 10.15 0.80 8.84
C ALA A 144 9.78 -0.38 7.89
N GLY A 145 10.48 -0.49 6.77
CA GLY A 145 10.22 -1.50 5.74
C GLY A 145 9.02 -1.20 4.83
N GLY A 146 8.31 -0.09 5.02
CA GLY A 146 7.20 0.32 4.15
C GLY A 146 7.68 0.63 2.72
N SER A 147 6.81 0.41 1.74
CA SER A 147 7.11 0.57 0.31
C SER A 147 6.05 1.42 -0.39
N ILE A 148 6.52 2.36 -1.20
CA ILE A 148 5.66 3.17 -2.08
C ILE A 148 6.13 2.98 -3.51
N ARG A 149 5.21 2.61 -4.41
CA ARG A 149 5.44 2.52 -5.85
C ARG A 149 4.50 3.45 -6.58
N LEU A 150 5.07 4.33 -7.40
CA LEU A 150 4.33 5.34 -8.16
C LEU A 150 4.70 5.31 -9.64
N GLY A 151 3.68 5.50 -10.47
CA GLY A 151 3.81 5.81 -11.89
C GLY A 151 2.95 7.00 -12.26
N GLY A 152 2.97 7.39 -13.55
CA GLY A 152 2.19 8.49 -14.09
C GLY A 152 2.94 9.81 -14.15
N LYS A 153 2.32 10.93 -13.75
CA LYS A 153 2.88 12.27 -13.92
C LYS A 153 2.76 13.12 -12.65
N ALA A 154 3.79 13.94 -12.39
CA ALA A 154 3.77 14.94 -11.33
C ALA A 154 4.55 16.20 -11.73
N GLY A 155 4.15 17.37 -11.24
CA GLY A 155 5.00 18.56 -11.34
C GLY A 155 6.21 18.42 -10.42
N SER A 156 5.98 18.12 -9.13
CA SER A 156 7.07 17.89 -8.19
C SER A 156 6.68 16.91 -7.08
N TYR A 157 7.68 16.32 -6.43
CA TYR A 157 7.45 15.53 -5.22
C TYR A 157 8.56 15.70 -4.19
N GLU A 158 8.16 15.64 -2.92
CA GLU A 158 9.06 15.53 -1.78
C GLU A 158 8.98 14.12 -1.20
N ALA A 159 10.13 13.46 -0.97
CA ALA A 159 10.19 12.11 -0.49
C ALA A 159 11.14 11.94 0.70
N GLN A 160 10.66 11.29 1.75
CA GLN A 160 11.44 10.87 2.90
C GLN A 160 11.46 9.34 2.98
N VAL A 161 12.65 8.74 2.80
CA VAL A 161 12.82 7.28 2.78
C VAL A 161 13.83 6.86 3.86
N ARG A 162 13.35 6.23 4.93
CA ARG A 162 14.15 5.92 6.12
C ARG A 162 13.86 4.53 6.68
N ASN A 163 14.74 4.04 7.56
CA ASN A 163 14.53 2.80 8.31
C ASN A 163 14.15 1.62 7.40
N ALA A 164 14.96 1.37 6.38
CA ALA A 164 14.73 0.36 5.34
C ALA A 164 13.42 0.56 4.53
N GLY A 165 12.85 1.77 4.50
CA GLY A 165 11.74 2.11 3.60
C GLY A 165 12.20 2.04 2.14
N ILE A 166 11.24 1.84 1.24
CA ILE A 166 11.48 1.69 -0.20
C ILE A 166 10.59 2.66 -0.98
N LEU A 167 11.18 3.46 -1.85
CA LEU A 167 10.47 4.27 -2.82
C LEU A 167 10.85 3.83 -4.24
N SER A 168 9.85 3.52 -5.06
CA SER A 168 10.00 3.24 -6.48
C SER A 168 9.18 4.24 -7.29
N ALA A 169 9.78 5.34 -7.68
CA ALA A 169 9.20 6.41 -8.48
C ALA A 169 9.91 6.55 -9.86
N ALA A 170 10.56 5.49 -10.33
CA ALA A 170 11.23 5.51 -11.64
C ALA A 170 10.26 5.57 -12.82
N ALA A 171 8.98 5.17 -12.62
CA ALA A 171 7.91 5.27 -13.62
C ALA A 171 7.08 6.56 -13.47
N LEU A 172 7.44 7.43 -12.52
CA LEU A 172 6.80 8.73 -12.31
C LEU A 172 7.52 9.79 -13.13
N ASP A 173 6.89 10.28 -14.19
CA ASP A 173 7.35 11.40 -15.01
C ASP A 173 7.12 12.71 -14.24
N ALA A 174 8.15 13.25 -13.62
CA ALA A 174 8.09 14.44 -12.78
C ALA A 174 9.10 15.50 -13.27
N ASP A 175 8.77 16.79 -13.06
CA ASP A 175 9.69 17.88 -13.36
C ASP A 175 10.79 17.97 -12.28
N SER A 176 10.40 17.91 -11.00
CA SER A 176 11.35 18.04 -9.89
C SER A 176 11.14 17.00 -8.77
N ALA A 177 12.24 16.53 -8.20
CA ALA A 177 12.29 15.57 -7.10
C ALA A 177 13.17 16.07 -5.95
N PHE A 178 12.60 16.16 -4.75
CA PHE A 178 13.30 16.50 -3.51
C PHE A 178 13.32 15.27 -2.59
N VAL A 179 14.51 14.67 -2.40
CA VAL A 179 14.56 13.33 -1.82
C VAL A 179 15.54 13.26 -0.64
N SER A 180 15.05 12.81 0.51
CA SER A 180 15.88 12.50 1.67
C SER A 180 15.91 10.99 1.93
N VAL A 181 17.08 10.37 1.83
CA VAL A 181 17.24 8.93 2.01
C VAL A 181 18.22 8.67 3.14
N GLY A 182 17.86 7.82 4.09
CA GLY A 182 18.73 7.49 5.22
C GLY A 182 18.35 6.19 5.92
N SER A 183 19.19 5.77 6.88
CA SER A 183 18.92 4.58 7.69
C SER A 183 18.57 3.34 6.86
N ARG A 184 19.41 3.02 5.87
CA ARG A 184 19.21 1.92 4.89
C ARG A 184 17.95 2.04 4.01
N GLY A 185 17.38 3.24 3.89
CA GLY A 185 16.31 3.49 2.91
C GLY A 185 16.81 3.32 1.48
N VAL A 186 15.93 2.93 0.57
CA VAL A 186 16.22 2.75 -0.85
C VAL A 186 15.24 3.56 -1.67
N ALA A 187 15.75 4.46 -2.52
CA ALA A 187 14.92 5.26 -3.42
C ALA A 187 15.38 5.09 -4.87
N LYS A 188 14.43 4.81 -5.76
CA LYS A 188 14.60 4.88 -7.21
C LYS A 188 13.72 6.00 -7.73
N VAL A 189 14.32 7.06 -8.27
CA VAL A 189 13.63 8.29 -8.63
C VAL A 189 13.93 8.71 -10.06
N PHE A 190 12.97 9.44 -10.63
CA PHE A 190 13.13 10.10 -11.89
C PHE A 190 12.64 11.56 -11.77
N ALA A 191 13.33 12.49 -12.44
CA ALA A 191 12.85 13.85 -12.68
C ALA A 191 13.52 14.42 -13.92
N ASN A 192 12.81 15.26 -14.66
CA ASN A 192 13.30 15.84 -15.91
C ASN A 192 14.26 17.02 -15.64
N GLU A 193 13.85 17.94 -14.76
CA GLU A 193 14.54 19.21 -14.57
C GLU A 193 15.50 19.20 -13.39
N LEU A 194 15.03 18.81 -12.20
CA LEU A 194 15.82 18.90 -10.97
C LEU A 194 15.68 17.66 -10.08
N ILE A 195 16.82 17.13 -9.66
CA ILE A 195 16.90 16.23 -8.50
C ILE A 195 17.73 16.91 -7.42
N GLU A 196 17.10 17.21 -6.28
CA GLU A 196 17.79 17.60 -5.06
C GLU A 196 17.69 16.47 -4.04
N ALA A 197 18.83 15.87 -3.69
CA ALA A 197 18.82 14.68 -2.84
C ALA A 197 19.83 14.79 -1.69
N ASN A 198 19.41 14.32 -0.53
CA ASN A 198 20.26 14.18 0.65
C ASN A 198 20.29 12.72 1.08
N VAL A 199 21.40 12.03 0.83
CA VAL A 199 21.53 10.59 1.07
C VAL A 199 22.54 10.35 2.20
N ARG A 200 22.08 9.78 3.32
CA ARG A 200 22.88 9.60 4.55
C ARG A 200 22.70 8.21 5.17
N THR A 201 23.61 7.86 6.03
CA THR A 201 23.51 6.72 6.96
C THR A 201 23.11 5.40 6.25
N GLY A 202 23.89 5.01 5.24
CA GLY A 202 23.66 3.77 4.50
C GLY A 202 22.43 3.81 3.58
N GLY A 203 21.92 5.00 3.25
CA GLY A 203 20.85 5.16 2.25
C GLY A 203 21.35 4.86 0.85
N SER A 204 20.45 4.42 -0.03
CA SER A 204 20.72 4.14 -1.45
C SER A 204 19.77 4.94 -2.35
N LEU A 205 20.33 5.69 -3.29
CA LEU A 205 19.60 6.46 -4.28
C LEU A 205 20.00 6.01 -5.68
N THR A 206 19.01 5.61 -6.47
CA THR A 206 19.16 5.45 -7.93
C THR A 206 18.36 6.55 -8.62
N TYR A 207 18.98 7.26 -9.55
CA TYR A 207 18.33 8.35 -10.27
C TYR A 207 18.66 8.35 -11.77
N SER A 208 17.86 9.05 -12.57
CA SER A 208 18.08 9.14 -14.03
C SER A 208 19.24 10.06 -14.38
N LYS A 209 20.13 9.61 -15.26
CA LYS A 209 21.20 10.42 -15.83
C LYS A 209 20.71 11.56 -16.74
N THR A 210 19.48 11.47 -17.25
CA THR A 210 18.91 12.47 -18.19
C THR A 210 18.41 13.74 -17.50
N THR A 211 18.34 13.76 -16.17
CA THR A 211 17.94 14.95 -15.39
C THR A 211 18.89 16.12 -15.65
N LEU A 212 18.33 17.31 -15.93
CA LEU A 212 19.12 18.50 -16.29
C LEU A 212 19.99 19.00 -15.14
N GLU A 213 19.44 19.14 -13.95
CA GLU A 213 20.15 19.62 -12.76
C GLU A 213 20.11 18.60 -11.62
N LYS A 214 21.28 18.33 -11.04
CA LYS A 214 21.48 17.35 -9.97
C LYS A 214 22.22 17.97 -8.80
N ARG A 215 21.55 18.07 -7.65
CA ARG A 215 22.11 18.55 -6.39
C ARG A 215 22.08 17.42 -5.36
N ILE A 216 23.15 16.61 -5.30
CA ILE A 216 23.19 15.42 -4.46
C ILE A 216 24.22 15.60 -3.36
N GLN A 217 23.75 15.57 -2.11
CA GLN A 217 24.56 15.52 -0.91
C GLN A 217 24.64 14.09 -0.39
N THR A 218 25.84 13.64 -0.08
CA THR A 218 26.09 12.27 0.40
C THR A 218 26.71 12.28 1.79
N GLY A 219 26.37 11.29 2.59
CA GLY A 219 26.92 11.05 3.90
C GLY A 219 27.52 9.64 4.04
N ILE A 220 27.89 9.27 5.24
CA ILE A 220 28.58 8.02 5.55
C ILE A 220 27.76 6.80 5.12
N GLY A 221 28.39 5.91 4.35
CA GLY A 221 27.80 4.63 3.92
C GLY A 221 26.67 4.77 2.88
N SER A 222 26.50 5.96 2.28
CA SER A 222 25.51 6.16 1.21
C SER A 222 25.97 5.53 -0.11
N THR A 223 25.02 5.05 -0.90
CA THR A 223 25.22 4.51 -2.25
C THR A 223 24.45 5.36 -3.26
N ILE A 224 25.12 5.81 -4.29
CA ILE A 224 24.51 6.59 -5.38
C ILE A 224 24.72 5.85 -6.69
N ILE A 225 23.64 5.63 -7.43
CA ILE A 225 23.65 4.96 -8.74
C ILE A 225 22.98 5.88 -9.75
N GLU A 226 23.68 6.24 -10.77
CA GLU A 226 23.14 6.94 -11.94
C GLU A 226 22.77 5.91 -13.02
N HIS A 227 21.56 5.98 -13.55
CA HIS A 227 21.03 4.97 -14.47
C HIS A 227 20.58 5.62 -15.79
#